data_950c948e290de42325452121dbdfab64
#
_entry.id   950c948e290de42325452121dbdfab64
#
_cell.length_a   1.000
_cell.length_b   1.000
_cell.length_c   1.000
_cell.angle_alpha   90.00
_cell.angle_beta   90.00
_cell.angle_gamma   90.00
#
_symmetry.space_group_name_H-M   'P 1'
#
loop_
_entity.id
_entity.type
_entity.pdbx_description
1 polymer ?
#
loop_
_entity_poly.entity_id
_entity_poly.type
_entity_poly.pdbx_seq_one_letter_code
_entity_poly.pdbx_strand_id
1 'polypeptide(L)'
;MSALDSAGAAAAAGQAATAVDRVADAVRAEILTGTLSADAPLREEAAAARYGVSRHTVRAAFQRLVAERLAVAMPYRGVRVASFDRETIIALQQLRAALEVEAVRIAGDRFGPEWPELVLGPARDALDRLAASADWLEAERVHAEFHHALVAASGSTRIIEAHAALGAELLLFLLHVRPHYTLESLVAEHRVLLDEVQSRGPDALRDHLEHSTRLLVGG
;
A
#
# COMPACT_ATOMS: atom_id res chain seq x y z
N MET A 1 -19.81 -3.98 50.52
CA MET A 1 -18.93 -4.92 49.84
C MET A 1 -19.61 -5.33 48.57
N SER A 2 -18.99 -5.16 47.46
CA SER A 2 -19.37 -5.59 46.10
C SER A 2 -20.37 -4.71 45.34
N ALA A 3 -19.87 -3.73 44.58
CA ALA A 3 -20.53 -3.12 43.42
C ALA A 3 -19.50 -2.35 42.55
N LEU A 4 -18.32 -2.92 42.29
CA LEU A 4 -17.26 -2.30 41.46
C LEU A 4 -16.54 -3.28 40.53
N ASP A 5 -17.28 -4.22 39.89
CA ASP A 5 -16.63 -5.21 38.99
C ASP A 5 -17.45 -5.57 37.73
N SER A 6 -18.11 -4.63 37.10
CA SER A 6 -18.84 -4.90 35.85
C SER A 6 -18.73 -3.81 34.76
N ALA A 7 -17.70 -2.96 34.82
CA ALA A 7 -17.53 -1.88 33.83
C ALA A 7 -16.33 -2.07 32.85
N GLY A 8 -15.72 -3.25 32.79
CA GLY A 8 -14.47 -3.52 32.04
C GLY A 8 -14.56 -4.38 30.78
N ALA A 9 -15.75 -4.83 30.37
CA ALA A 9 -15.86 -5.85 29.31
C ALA A 9 -16.67 -5.43 28.05
N ALA A 10 -16.81 -4.15 27.78
CA ALA A 10 -17.67 -3.67 26.67
C ALA A 10 -16.96 -2.78 25.63
N ALA A 11 -15.66 -2.95 25.40
CA ALA A 11 -14.91 -2.07 24.49
C ALA A 11 -14.16 -2.80 23.35
N ALA A 12 -14.66 -3.93 22.86
CA ALA A 12 -14.10 -4.62 21.68
C ALA A 12 -15.20 -5.26 20.82
N ALA A 13 -16.33 -4.59 20.63
CA ALA A 13 -17.26 -4.93 19.57
C ALA A 13 -16.75 -4.22 18.30
N GLY A 14 -16.12 -4.96 17.38
CA GLY A 14 -15.74 -4.45 16.06
C GLY A 14 -16.97 -3.80 15.41
N GLN A 15 -16.88 -2.52 15.08
CA GLN A 15 -17.97 -1.80 14.42
C GLN A 15 -18.29 -2.54 13.11
N ALA A 16 -19.54 -2.99 12.97
CA ALA A 16 -19.99 -3.62 11.72
C ALA A 16 -19.74 -2.65 10.56
N ALA A 17 -19.07 -3.13 9.49
CA ALA A 17 -18.74 -2.33 8.33
C ALA A 17 -19.98 -1.62 7.79
N THR A 18 -19.89 -0.30 7.57
CA THR A 18 -20.99 0.48 7.02
C THR A 18 -21.29 0.07 5.58
N ALA A 19 -22.45 0.45 5.06
CA ALA A 19 -22.76 0.23 3.64
C ALA A 19 -21.75 0.95 2.71
N VAL A 20 -21.22 2.09 3.14
CA VAL A 20 -20.16 2.82 2.43
C VAL A 20 -18.86 1.97 2.41
N ASP A 21 -18.46 1.41 3.55
CA ASP A 21 -17.25 0.58 3.65
C ASP A 21 -17.37 -0.64 2.74
N ARG A 22 -18.48 -1.37 2.82
CA ARG A 22 -18.69 -2.57 1.97
C ARG A 22 -18.62 -2.27 0.49
N VAL A 23 -19.22 -1.15 0.03
CA VAL A 23 -19.15 -0.75 -1.38
C VAL A 23 -17.72 -0.33 -1.76
N ALA A 24 -17.05 0.47 -0.92
CA ALA A 24 -15.67 0.88 -1.16
C ALA A 24 -14.74 -0.34 -1.24
N ASP A 25 -14.85 -1.28 -0.30
CA ASP A 25 -14.04 -2.49 -0.25
C ASP A 25 -14.28 -3.40 -1.47
N ALA A 26 -15.53 -3.57 -1.89
CA ALA A 26 -15.87 -4.36 -3.08
C ALA A 26 -15.28 -3.74 -4.36
N VAL A 27 -15.43 -2.43 -4.55
CA VAL A 27 -14.89 -1.72 -5.72
C VAL A 27 -13.36 -1.68 -5.69
N ARG A 28 -12.76 -1.51 -4.52
CA ARG A 28 -11.29 -1.59 -4.33
C ARG A 28 -10.77 -2.95 -4.77
N ALA A 29 -11.40 -4.04 -4.33
CA ALA A 29 -11.01 -5.38 -4.73
C ALA A 29 -11.10 -5.57 -6.26
N GLU A 30 -12.14 -5.04 -6.92
CA GLU A 30 -12.30 -5.10 -8.38
C GLU A 30 -11.22 -4.30 -9.12
N ILE A 31 -10.80 -3.16 -8.57
CA ILE A 31 -9.70 -2.37 -9.13
C ILE A 31 -8.37 -3.13 -8.98
N LEU A 32 -8.07 -3.61 -7.77
CA LEU A 32 -6.80 -4.28 -7.47
C LEU A 32 -6.67 -5.68 -8.11
N THR A 33 -7.77 -6.31 -8.49
CA THR A 33 -7.74 -7.55 -9.29
C THR A 33 -7.72 -7.31 -10.80
N GLY A 34 -7.83 -6.04 -11.24
CA GLY A 34 -7.92 -5.69 -12.66
C GLY A 34 -9.29 -5.96 -13.29
N THR A 35 -10.29 -6.39 -12.52
CA THR A 35 -11.69 -6.56 -12.99
C THR A 35 -12.26 -5.23 -13.49
N LEU A 36 -11.92 -4.13 -12.80
CA LEU A 36 -12.12 -2.77 -13.26
C LEU A 36 -10.78 -2.25 -13.80
N SER A 37 -10.69 -2.08 -15.11
CA SER A 37 -9.47 -1.61 -15.76
C SER A 37 -9.18 -0.14 -15.46
N ALA A 38 -7.92 0.27 -15.62
CA ALA A 38 -7.52 1.66 -15.58
C ALA A 38 -8.40 2.52 -16.50
N ASP A 39 -8.71 3.75 -16.09
CA ASP A 39 -9.62 4.67 -16.75
C ASP A 39 -11.09 4.21 -16.88
N ALA A 40 -11.47 3.06 -16.37
CA ALA A 40 -12.86 2.61 -16.38
C ALA A 40 -13.78 3.61 -15.63
N PRO A 41 -14.93 4.00 -16.20
CA PRO A 41 -15.85 4.91 -15.53
C PRO A 41 -16.58 4.21 -14.38
N LEU A 42 -16.54 4.80 -13.19
CA LEU A 42 -17.31 4.38 -12.02
C LEU A 42 -18.67 5.06 -12.02
N ARG A 43 -19.72 4.36 -12.47
CA ARG A 43 -21.06 4.92 -12.63
C ARG A 43 -21.88 4.73 -11.36
N GLU A 44 -22.26 5.84 -10.68
CA GLU A 44 -23.04 5.82 -9.43
C GLU A 44 -24.33 5.01 -9.54
N GLU A 45 -25.06 5.15 -10.64
CA GLU A 45 -26.35 4.50 -10.85
C GLU A 45 -26.21 2.98 -10.99
N ALA A 46 -25.25 2.53 -11.80
CA ALA A 46 -24.97 1.12 -11.99
C ALA A 46 -24.49 0.46 -10.69
N ALA A 47 -23.60 1.14 -9.95
CA ALA A 47 -23.12 0.65 -8.66
C ALA A 47 -24.25 0.62 -7.61
N ALA A 48 -25.12 1.63 -7.56
CA ALA A 48 -26.27 1.65 -6.64
C ALA A 48 -27.22 0.45 -6.89
N ALA A 49 -27.51 0.17 -8.17
CA ALA A 49 -28.32 -0.98 -8.55
C ALA A 49 -27.62 -2.31 -8.20
N ARG A 50 -26.33 -2.43 -8.51
CA ARG A 50 -25.55 -3.66 -8.28
C ARG A 50 -25.40 -4.03 -6.80
N TYR A 51 -25.14 -3.02 -5.95
CA TYR A 51 -24.90 -3.25 -4.51
C TYR A 51 -26.17 -3.09 -3.65
N GLY A 52 -27.31 -2.74 -4.24
CA GLY A 52 -28.57 -2.57 -3.52
C GLY A 52 -28.54 -1.44 -2.50
N VAL A 53 -27.85 -0.33 -2.80
CA VAL A 53 -27.68 0.82 -1.90
C VAL A 53 -28.11 2.13 -2.57
N SER A 54 -28.21 3.21 -1.79
CA SER A 54 -28.52 4.53 -2.33
C SER A 54 -27.37 5.11 -3.18
N ARG A 55 -27.68 5.98 -4.14
CA ARG A 55 -26.65 6.73 -4.91
C ARG A 55 -25.77 7.60 -3.99
N HIS A 56 -26.32 8.10 -2.88
CA HIS A 56 -25.55 8.84 -1.88
C HIS A 56 -24.48 7.95 -1.22
N THR A 57 -24.82 6.71 -0.85
CA THR A 57 -23.90 5.72 -0.30
C THR A 57 -22.76 5.41 -1.30
N VAL A 58 -23.11 5.20 -2.58
CA VAL A 58 -22.10 4.94 -3.63
C VAL A 58 -21.19 6.15 -3.83
N ARG A 59 -21.73 7.36 -3.85
CA ARG A 59 -20.94 8.59 -3.99
C ARG A 59 -19.93 8.73 -2.84
N ALA A 60 -20.36 8.48 -1.60
CA ALA A 60 -19.47 8.48 -0.44
C ALA A 60 -18.36 7.40 -0.56
N ALA A 61 -18.70 6.19 -1.03
CA ALA A 61 -17.72 5.15 -1.30
C ALA A 61 -16.71 5.55 -2.39
N PHE A 62 -17.18 6.13 -3.50
CA PHE A 62 -16.29 6.61 -4.57
C PHE A 62 -15.39 7.76 -4.12
N GLN A 63 -15.89 8.69 -3.29
CA GLN A 63 -15.05 9.74 -2.71
C GLN A 63 -13.95 9.18 -1.82
N ARG A 64 -14.21 8.08 -1.10
CA ARG A 64 -13.17 7.37 -0.34
C ARG A 64 -12.11 6.77 -1.25
N LEU A 65 -12.50 6.12 -2.35
CA LEU A 65 -11.55 5.61 -3.34
C LEU A 65 -10.73 6.72 -4.01
N VAL A 66 -11.32 7.90 -4.20
CA VAL A 66 -10.58 9.09 -4.66
C VAL A 66 -9.57 9.57 -3.62
N ALA A 67 -9.94 9.59 -2.33
CA ALA A 67 -9.01 9.93 -1.26
C ALA A 67 -7.87 8.91 -1.13
N GLU A 68 -8.11 7.65 -1.44
CA GLU A 68 -7.12 6.56 -1.50
C GLU A 68 -6.33 6.54 -2.83
N ARG A 69 -6.58 7.47 -3.74
CA ARG A 69 -5.97 7.56 -5.09
C ARG A 69 -6.19 6.34 -5.99
N LEU A 70 -7.14 5.48 -5.66
CA LEU A 70 -7.60 4.38 -6.51
C LEU A 70 -8.55 4.85 -7.62
N ALA A 71 -9.11 6.04 -7.47
CA ALA A 71 -9.99 6.66 -8.45
C ALA A 71 -9.70 8.15 -8.57
N VAL A 72 -10.11 8.74 -9.70
CA VAL A 72 -9.95 10.17 -9.98
C VAL A 72 -11.33 10.79 -10.28
N ALA A 73 -11.63 11.90 -9.61
CA ALA A 73 -12.81 12.70 -9.91
C ALA A 73 -12.53 13.62 -11.09
N MET A 74 -13.26 13.45 -12.19
CA MET A 74 -13.12 14.26 -13.39
C MET A 74 -14.24 15.32 -13.44
N PRO A 75 -13.93 16.61 -13.57
CA PRO A 75 -14.95 17.65 -13.70
C PRO A 75 -15.93 17.31 -14.81
N TYR A 76 -17.24 17.31 -14.50
CA TYR A 76 -18.35 17.02 -15.41
C TYR A 76 -18.37 15.60 -16.03
N ARG A 77 -17.41 14.72 -15.70
CA ARG A 77 -17.30 13.36 -16.24
C ARG A 77 -17.43 12.26 -15.18
N GLY A 78 -17.66 12.65 -13.92
CA GLY A 78 -17.81 11.71 -12.81
C GLY A 78 -16.50 11.17 -12.28
N VAL A 79 -16.51 9.93 -11.80
CA VAL A 79 -15.34 9.26 -11.21
C VAL A 79 -14.86 8.14 -12.15
N ARG A 80 -13.56 7.96 -12.25
CA ARG A 80 -12.93 6.89 -13.04
C ARG A 80 -11.89 6.18 -12.18
N VAL A 81 -11.57 4.93 -12.50
CA VAL A 81 -10.42 4.22 -11.93
C VAL A 81 -9.16 5.00 -12.27
N ALA A 82 -8.26 5.13 -11.31
CA ALA A 82 -6.97 5.80 -11.54
C ALA A 82 -6.14 5.01 -12.58
N SER A 83 -5.35 5.75 -13.34
CA SER A 83 -4.36 5.20 -14.28
C SER A 83 -2.99 5.76 -13.93
N PHE A 84 -1.95 4.97 -14.21
CA PHE A 84 -0.57 5.36 -13.99
C PHE A 84 0.07 5.68 -15.33
N ASP A 85 0.14 6.97 -15.66
CA ASP A 85 1.03 7.45 -16.70
C ASP A 85 2.46 7.63 -16.15
N ARG A 86 3.39 7.94 -17.04
CA ARG A 86 4.79 8.12 -16.71
C ARG A 86 5.01 9.18 -15.63
N GLU A 87 4.26 10.27 -15.67
CA GLU A 87 4.39 11.39 -14.71
C GLU A 87 3.90 10.97 -13.32
N THR A 88 2.76 10.30 -13.24
CA THR A 88 2.19 9.76 -12.00
C THR A 88 3.13 8.74 -11.36
N ILE A 89 3.73 7.83 -12.14
CA ILE A 89 4.72 6.85 -11.66
C ILE A 89 5.92 7.58 -11.04
N ILE A 90 6.50 8.55 -11.75
CA ILE A 90 7.65 9.30 -11.25
C ILE A 90 7.31 10.04 -9.96
N ALA A 91 6.15 10.73 -9.91
CA ALA A 91 5.73 11.48 -8.72
C ALA A 91 5.53 10.56 -7.49
N LEU A 92 4.91 9.39 -7.68
CA LEU A 92 4.74 8.40 -6.61
C LEU A 92 6.08 7.88 -6.11
N GLN A 93 6.99 7.52 -7.00
CA GLN A 93 8.32 7.02 -6.63
C GLN A 93 9.18 8.10 -5.94
N GLN A 94 9.04 9.36 -6.32
CA GLN A 94 9.68 10.47 -5.60
C GLN A 94 9.15 10.62 -4.18
N LEU A 95 7.83 10.48 -3.97
CA LEU A 95 7.24 10.53 -2.64
C LEU A 95 7.65 9.32 -1.80
N ARG A 96 7.68 8.13 -2.38
CA ARG A 96 8.22 6.92 -1.71
C ARG A 96 9.66 7.16 -1.28
N ALA A 97 10.51 7.61 -2.18
CA ALA A 97 11.91 7.89 -1.87
C ALA A 97 12.06 8.90 -0.73
N ALA A 98 11.27 9.97 -0.72
CA ALA A 98 11.31 10.96 0.35
C ALA A 98 10.95 10.36 1.74
N LEU A 99 10.04 9.39 1.79
CA LEU A 99 9.62 8.77 3.05
C LEU A 99 10.50 7.58 3.42
N GLU A 100 10.72 6.66 2.50
CA GLU A 100 11.39 5.39 2.76
C GLU A 100 12.89 5.57 2.97
N VAL A 101 13.57 6.39 2.14
CA VAL A 101 15.01 6.67 2.28
C VAL A 101 15.28 7.42 3.59
N GLU A 102 14.45 8.40 3.94
CA GLU A 102 14.58 9.12 5.21
C GLU A 102 14.31 8.20 6.42
N ALA A 103 13.32 7.30 6.32
CA ALA A 103 13.05 6.33 7.36
C ALA A 103 14.25 5.42 7.64
N VAL A 104 14.88 4.89 6.57
CA VAL A 104 16.10 4.06 6.68
C VAL A 104 17.27 4.86 7.24
N ARG A 105 17.43 6.13 6.86
CA ARG A 105 18.45 7.01 7.43
C ARG A 105 18.26 7.17 8.95
N ILE A 106 17.02 7.45 9.41
CA ILE A 106 16.72 7.56 10.84
C ILE A 106 16.98 6.26 11.59
N ALA A 107 16.60 5.13 11.01
CA ALA A 107 16.88 3.82 11.60
C ALA A 107 18.39 3.55 11.69
N GLY A 108 19.16 3.87 10.66
CA GLY A 108 20.62 3.78 10.65
C GLY A 108 21.27 4.64 11.72
N ASP A 109 20.83 5.89 11.90
CA ASP A 109 21.32 6.77 12.96
C ASP A 109 21.01 6.21 14.36
N ARG A 110 19.89 5.51 14.50
CA ARG A 110 19.44 4.96 15.79
C ARG A 110 20.10 3.66 16.17
N PHE A 111 20.29 2.74 15.20
CA PHE A 111 20.72 1.37 15.45
C PHE A 111 22.16 1.09 14.98
N GLY A 112 22.75 1.98 14.18
CA GLY A 112 24.06 1.76 13.58
C GLY A 112 24.02 0.68 12.49
N PRO A 113 25.14 -0.05 12.28
CA PRO A 113 25.26 -1.02 11.19
C PRO A 113 24.54 -2.36 11.45
N GLU A 114 24.12 -2.61 12.67
CA GLU A 114 23.44 -3.86 13.07
C GLU A 114 22.09 -3.53 13.70
N TRP A 115 21.03 -3.69 12.93
CA TRP A 115 19.68 -3.44 13.43
C TRP A 115 19.19 -4.64 14.24
N PRO A 116 18.55 -4.40 15.42
CA PRO A 116 17.99 -5.47 16.23
C PRO A 116 16.99 -6.33 15.48
N GLU A 117 16.92 -7.63 15.78
CA GLU A 117 15.96 -8.56 15.19
C GLU A 117 14.50 -8.10 15.38
N LEU A 118 14.19 -7.49 16.51
CA LEU A 118 12.87 -6.90 16.75
C LEU A 118 12.49 -5.84 15.68
N VAL A 119 13.47 -5.20 15.05
CA VAL A 119 13.27 -4.16 14.02
C VAL A 119 13.27 -4.74 12.61
N LEU A 120 14.21 -5.68 12.33
CA LEU A 120 14.33 -6.30 11.00
C LEU A 120 13.42 -7.52 10.80
N GLY A 121 13.05 -8.21 11.88
CA GLY A 121 12.21 -9.41 11.83
C GLY A 121 10.93 -9.21 11.01
N PRO A 122 10.14 -8.14 11.21
CA PRO A 122 8.94 -7.89 10.39
C PRO A 122 9.19 -7.80 8.88
N ALA A 123 10.33 -7.21 8.45
CA ALA A 123 10.69 -7.15 7.04
C ALA A 123 11.12 -8.54 6.51
N ARG A 124 11.88 -9.30 7.31
CA ARG A 124 12.29 -10.67 6.99
C ARG A 124 11.07 -11.58 6.88
N ASP A 125 10.16 -11.54 7.86
CA ASP A 125 8.91 -12.30 7.84
C ASP A 125 8.05 -11.97 6.62
N ALA A 126 8.01 -10.70 6.20
CA ALA A 126 7.34 -10.30 4.98
C ALA A 126 8.01 -10.92 3.74
N LEU A 127 9.33 -10.97 3.64
CA LEU A 127 10.04 -11.62 2.53
C LEU A 127 9.81 -13.13 2.47
N ASP A 128 9.76 -13.80 3.62
CA ASP A 128 9.47 -15.24 3.66
C ASP A 128 8.04 -15.53 3.20
N ARG A 129 7.07 -14.69 3.60
CA ARG A 129 5.69 -14.77 3.09
C ARG A 129 5.60 -14.42 1.62
N LEU A 130 6.36 -13.43 1.13
CA LEU A 130 6.44 -13.09 -0.28
C LEU A 130 6.94 -14.29 -1.11
N ALA A 131 7.97 -14.97 -0.64
CA ALA A 131 8.51 -16.18 -1.28
C ALA A 131 7.53 -17.36 -1.29
N ALA A 132 6.61 -17.42 -0.32
CA ALA A 132 5.57 -18.44 -0.18
C ALA A 132 4.24 -18.05 -0.83
N SER A 133 4.12 -16.86 -1.40
CA SER A 133 2.85 -16.35 -1.96
C SER A 133 2.34 -17.23 -3.09
N ALA A 134 1.06 -17.58 -3.02
CA ALA A 134 0.42 -18.46 -3.99
C ALA A 134 0.05 -17.74 -5.30
N ASP A 135 -0.17 -16.43 -5.23
CA ASP A 135 -0.55 -15.60 -6.36
C ASP A 135 -0.01 -14.17 -6.25
N TRP A 136 -0.15 -13.41 -7.34
CA TRP A 136 0.36 -12.05 -7.42
C TRP A 136 -0.36 -11.05 -6.48
N LEU A 137 -1.64 -11.23 -6.21
CA LEU A 137 -2.37 -10.31 -5.32
C LEU A 137 -1.86 -10.42 -3.89
N GLU A 138 -1.59 -11.64 -3.42
CA GLU A 138 -0.96 -11.87 -2.14
C GLU A 138 0.48 -11.31 -2.13
N ALA A 139 1.26 -11.60 -3.18
CA ALA A 139 2.63 -11.11 -3.31
C ALA A 139 2.72 -9.58 -3.26
N GLU A 140 1.85 -8.88 -3.98
CA GLU A 140 1.78 -7.41 -3.99
C GLU A 140 1.49 -6.83 -2.60
N ARG A 141 0.55 -7.44 -1.88
CA ARG A 141 0.24 -7.03 -0.51
C ARG A 141 1.41 -7.24 0.44
N VAL A 142 2.04 -8.40 0.39
CA VAL A 142 3.17 -8.74 1.26
C VAL A 142 4.42 -7.93 0.90
N HIS A 143 4.64 -7.64 -0.38
CA HIS A 143 5.68 -6.72 -0.82
C HIS A 143 5.49 -5.30 -0.26
N ALA A 144 4.26 -4.78 -0.24
CA ALA A 144 3.98 -3.49 0.39
C ALA A 144 4.23 -3.53 1.92
N GLU A 145 3.92 -4.66 2.59
CA GLU A 145 4.24 -4.87 4.01
C GLU A 145 5.75 -4.87 4.28
N PHE A 146 6.57 -5.43 3.38
CA PHE A 146 8.03 -5.39 3.48
C PHE A 146 8.55 -3.94 3.52
N HIS A 147 8.17 -3.11 2.56
CA HIS A 147 8.58 -1.71 2.54
C HIS A 147 8.05 -0.94 3.76
N HIS A 148 6.82 -1.21 4.16
CA HIS A 148 6.26 -0.61 5.38
C HIS A 148 7.04 -1.01 6.65
N ALA A 149 7.53 -2.24 6.75
CA ALA A 149 8.34 -2.69 7.86
C ALA A 149 9.70 -1.95 7.92
N LEU A 150 10.34 -1.70 6.78
CA LEU A 150 11.55 -0.86 6.72
C LEU A 150 11.28 0.57 7.18
N VAL A 151 10.14 1.14 6.77
CA VAL A 151 9.73 2.48 7.23
C VAL A 151 9.44 2.50 8.73
N ALA A 152 8.80 1.46 9.26
CA ALA A 152 8.49 1.34 10.69
C ALA A 152 9.75 1.28 11.56
N ALA A 153 10.88 0.79 11.04
CA ALA A 153 12.17 0.78 11.72
C ALA A 153 12.64 2.18 12.16
N SER A 154 12.21 3.23 11.47
CA SER A 154 12.50 4.62 11.86
C SER A 154 11.94 5.00 13.23
N GLY A 155 10.82 4.39 13.64
CA GLY A 155 10.03 4.80 14.83
C GLY A 155 9.40 6.18 14.70
N SER A 156 9.45 6.82 13.54
CA SER A 156 8.84 8.13 13.28
C SER A 156 7.36 7.97 12.95
N THR A 157 6.49 8.25 13.91
CA THR A 157 5.04 8.10 13.75
C THR A 157 4.51 8.82 12.51
N ARG A 158 4.99 10.04 12.22
CA ARG A 158 4.52 10.82 11.06
C ARG A 158 4.95 10.25 9.72
N ILE A 159 6.18 9.71 9.61
CA ILE A 159 6.65 9.05 8.38
C ILE A 159 5.88 7.75 8.18
N ILE A 160 5.67 6.97 9.24
CA ILE A 160 4.90 5.72 9.20
C ILE A 160 3.46 5.98 8.75
N GLU A 161 2.78 6.96 9.34
CA GLU A 161 1.42 7.36 8.96
C GLU A 161 1.34 7.83 7.49
N ALA A 162 2.29 8.68 7.07
CA ALA A 162 2.35 9.17 5.70
C ALA A 162 2.58 8.05 4.68
N HIS A 163 3.50 7.10 4.98
CA HIS A 163 3.74 5.94 4.11
C HIS A 163 2.53 5.00 4.08
N ALA A 164 1.90 4.73 5.24
CA ALA A 164 0.69 3.90 5.30
C ALA A 164 -0.47 4.47 4.46
N ALA A 165 -0.57 5.79 4.37
CA ALA A 165 -1.58 6.46 3.52
C ALA A 165 -1.39 6.23 2.02
N LEU A 166 -0.18 5.81 1.57
CA LEU A 166 0.09 5.43 0.18
C LEU A 166 -0.35 3.99 -0.13
N GLY A 167 -0.70 3.18 0.87
CA GLY A 167 -0.83 1.72 0.74
C GLY A 167 -1.72 1.28 -0.43
N ALA A 168 -2.91 1.87 -0.60
CA ALA A 168 -3.80 1.52 -1.69
C ALA A 168 -3.25 1.93 -3.08
N GLU A 169 -2.64 3.11 -3.18
CA GLU A 169 -2.00 3.60 -4.40
C GLU A 169 -0.78 2.73 -4.77
N LEU A 170 0.00 2.27 -3.78
CA LEU A 170 1.12 1.37 -3.99
C LEU A 170 0.67 -0.01 -4.49
N LEU A 171 -0.42 -0.56 -3.97
CA LEU A 171 -0.97 -1.81 -4.50
C LEU A 171 -1.40 -1.66 -5.96
N LEU A 172 -2.07 -0.56 -6.32
CA LEU A 172 -2.44 -0.29 -7.70
C LEU A 172 -1.18 -0.09 -8.59
N PHE A 173 -0.16 0.58 -8.09
CA PHE A 173 1.13 0.73 -8.75
C PHE A 173 1.80 -0.63 -9.04
N LEU A 174 1.74 -1.58 -8.10
CA LEU A 174 2.34 -2.90 -8.26
C LEU A 174 1.72 -3.73 -9.40
N LEU A 175 0.46 -3.49 -9.78
CA LEU A 175 -0.12 -4.05 -11.00
C LEU A 175 0.64 -3.65 -12.26
N HIS A 176 1.26 -2.45 -12.28
CA HIS A 176 2.08 -1.97 -13.40
C HIS A 176 3.51 -2.54 -13.34
N VAL A 177 4.00 -2.86 -12.15
CA VAL A 177 5.31 -3.51 -11.95
C VAL A 177 5.29 -4.97 -12.37
N ARG A 178 4.18 -5.65 -12.14
CA ARG A 178 4.00 -7.09 -12.38
C ARG A 178 4.50 -7.61 -13.73
N PRO A 179 4.28 -6.95 -14.89
CA PRO A 179 4.79 -7.44 -16.17
C PRO A 179 6.32 -7.47 -16.28
N HIS A 180 7.03 -6.75 -15.41
CA HIS A 180 8.49 -6.61 -15.42
C HIS A 180 9.19 -7.58 -14.46
N TYR A 181 8.43 -8.33 -13.66
CA TYR A 181 8.96 -9.24 -12.63
C TYR A 181 8.34 -10.63 -12.70
N THR A 182 9.15 -11.62 -12.35
CA THR A 182 8.65 -12.90 -11.81
C THR A 182 8.60 -12.81 -10.28
N LEU A 183 7.84 -13.65 -9.61
CA LEU A 183 7.86 -13.70 -8.14
C LEU A 183 9.26 -14.00 -7.61
N GLU A 184 10.00 -14.88 -8.29
CA GLU A 184 11.37 -15.23 -7.93
C GLU A 184 12.31 -14.02 -8.01
N SER A 185 12.28 -13.23 -9.10
CA SER A 185 13.12 -12.05 -9.24
C SER A 185 12.75 -10.96 -8.24
N LEU A 186 11.45 -10.78 -7.96
CA LEU A 186 10.97 -9.84 -6.96
C LEU A 186 11.51 -10.21 -5.56
N VAL A 187 11.42 -11.48 -5.17
CA VAL A 187 11.96 -11.98 -3.89
C VAL A 187 13.48 -11.80 -3.82
N ALA A 188 14.20 -12.15 -4.90
CA ALA A 188 15.65 -12.06 -4.94
C ALA A 188 16.14 -10.62 -4.75
N GLU A 189 15.55 -9.65 -5.45
CA GLU A 189 15.90 -8.23 -5.31
C GLU A 189 15.66 -7.71 -3.89
N HIS A 190 14.54 -8.08 -3.27
CA HIS A 190 14.20 -7.60 -1.94
C HIS A 190 15.01 -8.27 -0.83
N ARG A 191 15.51 -9.50 -1.05
CA ARG A 191 16.52 -10.11 -0.15
C ARG A 191 17.83 -9.34 -0.20
N VAL A 192 18.31 -9.00 -1.40
CA VAL A 192 19.50 -8.16 -1.56
C VAL A 192 19.29 -6.80 -0.88
N LEU A 193 18.14 -6.16 -1.08
CA LEU A 193 17.84 -4.89 -0.42
C LEU A 193 17.88 -5.01 1.11
N LEU A 194 17.28 -6.07 1.69
CA LEU A 194 17.28 -6.28 3.14
C LEU A 194 18.71 -6.45 3.70
N ASP A 195 19.57 -7.16 2.97
CA ASP A 195 20.97 -7.34 3.36
C ASP A 195 21.77 -6.04 3.23
N GLU A 196 21.52 -5.26 2.18
CA GLU A 196 22.23 -4.02 1.91
C GLU A 196 21.76 -2.83 2.75
N VAL A 197 20.50 -2.83 3.23
CA VAL A 197 19.95 -1.68 3.99
C VAL A 197 20.73 -1.41 5.28
N GLN A 198 21.34 -2.40 5.89
CA GLN A 198 22.17 -2.24 7.09
C GLN A 198 23.57 -1.72 6.76
N SER A 199 24.20 -2.21 5.68
CA SER A 199 25.57 -1.87 5.31
C SER A 199 25.69 -0.59 4.49
N ARG A 200 24.74 -0.34 3.58
CA ARG A 200 24.70 0.82 2.68
C ARG A 200 23.69 1.89 3.12
N GLY A 201 22.81 1.53 4.07
CA GLY A 201 21.80 2.46 4.61
C GLY A 201 20.84 3.00 3.54
N PRO A 202 20.56 4.34 3.56
CA PRO A 202 19.61 4.96 2.67
C PRO A 202 19.97 4.87 1.18
N ASP A 203 21.24 4.66 0.84
CA ASP A 203 21.67 4.54 -0.56
C ASP A 203 21.21 3.23 -1.20
N ALA A 204 21.16 2.13 -0.44
CA ALA A 204 20.60 0.87 -0.92
C ALA A 204 19.14 1.03 -1.36
N LEU A 205 18.33 1.69 -0.52
CA LEU A 205 16.92 1.91 -0.81
C LEU A 205 16.71 2.91 -1.95
N ARG A 206 17.53 3.95 -2.04
CA ARG A 206 17.49 4.89 -3.17
C ARG A 206 17.75 4.19 -4.49
N ASP A 207 18.81 3.39 -4.58
CA ASP A 207 19.18 2.65 -5.79
C ASP A 207 18.08 1.68 -6.21
N HIS A 208 17.46 0.99 -5.23
CA HIS A 208 16.32 0.09 -5.46
C HIS A 208 15.11 0.82 -6.06
N LEU A 209 14.70 1.95 -5.49
CA LEU A 209 13.57 2.74 -5.98
C LEU A 209 13.85 3.37 -7.35
N GLU A 210 15.07 3.80 -7.61
CA GLU A 210 15.50 4.30 -8.92
C GLU A 210 15.51 3.18 -9.97
N HIS A 211 15.96 1.98 -9.62
CA HIS A 211 15.92 0.82 -10.49
C HIS A 211 14.47 0.48 -10.89
N SER A 212 13.58 0.35 -9.92
CA SER A 212 12.15 0.12 -10.14
C SER A 212 11.54 1.22 -11.03
N THR A 213 11.87 2.49 -10.78
CA THR A 213 11.38 3.61 -11.60
C THR A 213 11.84 3.48 -13.06
N ARG A 214 13.12 3.16 -13.30
CA ARG A 214 13.66 2.99 -14.66
C ARG A 214 12.96 1.86 -15.42
N LEU A 215 12.67 0.73 -14.78
CA LEU A 215 11.95 -0.36 -15.41
C LEU A 215 10.55 0.04 -15.88
N LEU A 216 9.87 0.90 -15.13
CA LEU A 216 8.49 1.29 -15.41
C LEU A 216 8.35 2.43 -16.42
N VAL A 217 9.35 3.32 -16.49
CA VAL A 217 9.27 4.50 -17.35
C VAL A 217 10.21 4.44 -18.56
N GLY A 218 11.04 3.42 -18.65
CA GLY A 218 12.06 3.25 -19.70
C GLY A 218 11.64 2.35 -20.86
N GLY A 219 10.39 1.82 -20.86
CA GLY A 219 9.83 0.97 -21.92
C GLY A 219 9.21 1.78 -23.04
#